data_19f5eba27b154ca45474dc6a347fa7d4
#
_entry.id   19f5eba27b154ca45474dc6a347fa7d4
#
_cell.length_a   1.000
_cell.length_b   1.000
_cell.length_c   1.000
_cell.angle_alpha   90.00
_cell.angle_beta   90.00
_cell.angle_gamma   90.00
#
_symmetry.space_group_name_H-M   'P 1'
#
loop_
_entity.id
_entity.type
_entity.pdbx_description
1 polymer ?
#
loop_
_entity_poly.entity_id
_entity_poly.type
_entity_poly.pdbx_seq_one_letter_code
_entity_poly.pdbx_strand_id
1 'polypeptide(L)'
;MPHIIPAFEFRRRARQAMKPVMPILLIVAMLAALPSLINDAVMLVADADPNQLLTTFSNRLTQVLEGAGLTQPEVLGEVAVDEVQLAKDILAVQESYLTDVQTFLKEKGLLIGLLTLMVTLLGPVLNLGLINANLHALRKKEFTAAIALSRMKYILKAVGLMLLVAVRVFLWMLPGMALTLAALFVDLNLATLLMIAGMITMIVMGIMASYRYALAVYVLADEPSTKLRQCVRRSCEVMHKRKFELFSLEISFIGWSLLLTLVQSMLDSFGPVISMTLSMFASLFLTVYTSCAQAAFYQEYAVGKVELPPQQDLPPEELA
;
A
#
# COMPACT_ATOMS: atom_id res chain seq x y z
N MET A 1 24.86 20.26 11.80
CA MET A 1 24.15 18.96 11.72
C MET A 1 22.80 19.21 11.10
N PRO A 2 22.27 18.40 10.17
CA PRO A 2 20.93 18.60 9.67
C PRO A 2 19.95 18.44 10.83
N HIS A 3 19.05 19.41 10.98
CA HIS A 3 18.06 19.41 12.04
C HIS A 3 17.07 18.25 11.76
N ILE A 4 17.16 17.18 12.54
CA ILE A 4 16.26 16.02 12.42
C ILE A 4 14.97 16.39 13.15
N ILE A 5 13.88 16.48 12.41
CA ILE A 5 12.56 16.74 12.98
C ILE A 5 11.93 15.41 13.38
N PRO A 6 11.51 15.23 14.62
CA PRO A 6 10.92 13.98 15.08
C PRO A 6 9.54 13.74 14.44
N ALA A 7 9.18 12.47 14.23
CA ALA A 7 7.92 12.06 13.56
C ALA A 7 6.66 12.65 14.21
N PHE A 8 6.65 12.85 15.54
CA PHE A 8 5.49 13.41 16.22
C PHE A 8 5.19 14.87 15.80
N GLU A 9 6.21 15.64 15.39
CA GLU A 9 6.03 17.01 14.94
C GLU A 9 5.26 17.07 13.61
N PHE A 10 5.58 16.20 12.66
CA PHE A 10 4.82 16.10 11.40
C PHE A 10 3.37 15.68 11.65
N ARG A 11 3.14 14.76 12.60
CA ARG A 11 1.79 14.37 13.01
C ARG A 11 1.04 15.52 13.69
N ARG A 12 1.71 16.31 14.52
CA ARG A 12 1.14 17.51 15.16
C ARG A 12 0.71 18.51 14.10
N ARG A 13 1.58 18.83 13.14
CA ARG A 13 1.28 19.75 12.04
C ARG A 13 0.13 19.26 11.17
N ALA A 14 0.13 17.98 10.81
CA ALA A 14 -0.97 17.37 10.08
C ALA A 14 -2.30 17.52 10.83
N ARG A 15 -2.33 17.19 12.11
CA ARG A 15 -3.53 17.31 12.95
C ARG A 15 -4.05 18.75 13.02
N GLN A 16 -3.17 19.71 13.19
CA GLN A 16 -3.55 21.13 13.23
C GLN A 16 -4.10 21.62 11.90
N ALA A 17 -3.49 21.19 10.77
CA ALA A 17 -3.94 21.56 9.44
C ALA A 17 -5.29 20.93 9.07
N MET A 18 -5.52 19.67 9.49
CA MET A 18 -6.73 18.92 9.17
C MET A 18 -7.95 19.40 9.95
N LYS A 19 -7.81 19.77 11.24
CA LYS A 19 -8.94 20.09 12.11
C LYS A 19 -9.98 21.00 11.47
N PRO A 20 -9.64 22.17 10.88
CA PRO A 20 -10.65 23.09 10.33
C PRO A 20 -11.30 22.60 9.04
N VAL A 21 -10.65 21.70 8.29
CA VAL A 21 -11.08 21.29 6.95
C VAL A 21 -11.37 19.78 6.86
N MET A 22 -11.48 19.11 8.00
CA MET A 22 -11.65 17.66 8.09
C MET A 22 -12.80 17.11 7.25
N PRO A 23 -14.01 17.68 7.29
CA PRO A 23 -15.13 17.17 6.49
C PRO A 23 -14.82 17.19 4.98
N ILE A 24 -14.17 18.26 4.51
CA ILE A 24 -13.80 18.40 3.10
C ILE A 24 -12.74 17.36 2.72
N LEU A 25 -11.74 17.15 3.58
CA LEU A 25 -10.69 16.15 3.35
C LEU A 25 -11.23 14.74 3.33
N LEU A 26 -12.20 14.40 4.19
CA LEU A 26 -12.87 13.10 4.17
C LEU A 26 -13.67 12.88 2.88
N ILE A 27 -14.37 13.89 2.39
CA ILE A 27 -15.05 13.81 1.09
C ILE A 27 -14.06 13.61 -0.05
N VAL A 28 -12.93 14.31 -0.04
CA VAL A 28 -11.85 14.14 -1.03
C VAL A 28 -11.25 12.75 -0.95
N ALA A 29 -11.01 12.23 0.25
CA ALA A 29 -10.50 10.87 0.45
C ALA A 29 -11.51 9.81 -0.02
N MET A 30 -12.79 10.00 0.26
CA MET A 30 -13.84 9.12 -0.24
C MET A 30 -13.91 9.11 -1.77
N LEU A 31 -13.78 10.28 -2.41
CA LEU A 31 -13.68 10.37 -3.86
C LEU A 31 -12.43 9.66 -4.39
N ALA A 32 -11.30 9.77 -3.69
CA ALA A 32 -10.06 9.10 -4.08
C ALA A 32 -10.15 7.57 -3.92
N ALA A 33 -10.93 7.08 -2.95
CA ALA A 33 -11.16 5.66 -2.71
C ALA A 33 -12.25 5.06 -3.62
N LEU A 34 -13.08 5.87 -4.29
CA LEU A 34 -14.20 5.40 -5.11
C LEU A 34 -13.83 4.27 -6.11
N PRO A 35 -12.72 4.37 -6.88
CA PRO A 35 -12.40 3.29 -7.82
C PRO A 35 -12.16 1.94 -7.15
N SER A 36 -11.49 1.93 -6.00
CA SER A 36 -11.27 0.69 -5.23
C SER A 36 -12.56 0.19 -4.59
N LEU A 37 -13.37 1.08 -4.02
CA LEU A 37 -14.67 0.70 -3.42
C LEU A 37 -15.64 0.11 -4.46
N ILE A 38 -15.70 0.69 -5.66
CA ILE A 38 -16.49 0.13 -6.76
C ILE A 38 -15.94 -1.22 -7.19
N ASN A 39 -14.62 -1.34 -7.33
CA ASN A 39 -13.97 -2.60 -7.64
C ASN A 39 -14.36 -3.68 -6.62
N ASP A 40 -14.20 -3.42 -5.33
CA ASP A 40 -14.46 -4.38 -4.26
C ASP A 40 -15.95 -4.76 -4.21
N ALA A 41 -16.85 -3.77 -4.37
CA ALA A 41 -18.28 -4.03 -4.41
C ALA A 41 -18.69 -4.87 -5.62
N VAL A 42 -18.15 -4.61 -6.81
CA VAL A 42 -18.46 -5.37 -8.02
C VAL A 42 -17.85 -6.77 -7.94
N MET A 43 -16.63 -6.92 -7.41
CA MET A 43 -16.01 -8.23 -7.18
C MET A 43 -16.85 -9.09 -6.23
N LEU A 44 -17.38 -8.49 -5.17
CA LEU A 44 -18.24 -9.16 -4.21
C LEU A 44 -19.57 -9.60 -4.85
N VAL A 45 -20.26 -8.70 -5.57
CA VAL A 45 -21.55 -9.00 -6.20
C VAL A 45 -21.41 -10.01 -7.33
N ALA A 46 -20.33 -9.92 -8.09
CA ALA A 46 -20.05 -10.84 -9.22
C ALA A 46 -19.46 -12.18 -8.76
N ASP A 47 -19.24 -12.38 -7.47
CA ASP A 47 -18.50 -13.53 -6.93
C ASP A 47 -17.19 -13.78 -7.69
N ALA A 48 -16.45 -12.70 -7.90
CA ALA A 48 -15.24 -12.68 -8.72
C ALA A 48 -13.96 -12.41 -7.88
N ASP A 49 -13.95 -12.86 -6.63
CA ASP A 49 -12.79 -12.71 -5.74
C ASP A 49 -11.70 -13.73 -6.09
N PRO A 50 -10.54 -13.28 -6.61
CA PRO A 50 -9.41 -14.17 -6.93
C PRO A 50 -8.85 -14.91 -5.70
N ASN A 51 -9.08 -14.39 -4.48
CA ASN A 51 -8.58 -15.03 -3.26
C ASN A 51 -9.30 -16.34 -2.98
N GLN A 52 -10.52 -16.53 -3.47
CA GLN A 52 -11.24 -17.80 -3.34
C GLN A 52 -10.49 -18.95 -4.04
N LEU A 53 -9.85 -18.69 -5.17
CA LEU A 53 -9.03 -19.70 -5.87
C LEU A 53 -7.84 -20.12 -5.02
N LEU A 54 -7.14 -19.15 -4.40
CA LEU A 54 -6.01 -19.42 -3.52
C LEU A 54 -6.44 -20.17 -2.27
N THR A 55 -7.58 -19.80 -1.67
CA THR A 55 -8.13 -20.45 -0.50
C THR A 55 -8.51 -21.90 -0.82
N THR A 56 -9.17 -22.14 -1.95
CA THR A 56 -9.55 -23.49 -2.43
C THR A 56 -8.32 -24.33 -2.67
N PHE A 57 -7.30 -23.79 -3.35
CA PHE A 57 -6.02 -24.47 -3.58
C PHE A 57 -5.33 -24.82 -2.26
N SER A 58 -5.21 -23.86 -1.34
CA SER A 58 -4.60 -24.06 -0.03
C SER A 58 -5.32 -25.14 0.76
N ASN A 59 -6.65 -25.13 0.78
CA ASN A 59 -7.44 -26.15 1.47
C ASN A 59 -7.27 -27.55 0.87
N ARG A 60 -7.27 -27.66 -0.46
CA ARG A 60 -7.01 -28.95 -1.16
C ARG A 60 -5.60 -29.47 -0.86
N LEU A 61 -4.61 -28.57 -0.89
CA LEU A 61 -3.23 -28.93 -0.58
C LEU A 61 -3.08 -29.38 0.87
N THR A 62 -3.70 -28.67 1.82
CA THR A 62 -3.71 -29.07 3.24
C THR A 62 -4.35 -30.44 3.43
N GLN A 63 -5.46 -30.74 2.76
CA GLN A 63 -6.11 -32.07 2.82
C GLN A 63 -5.19 -33.19 2.31
N VAL A 64 -4.43 -32.96 1.23
CA VAL A 64 -3.46 -33.92 0.71
C VAL A 64 -2.33 -34.15 1.72
N LEU A 65 -1.80 -33.08 2.35
CA LEU A 65 -0.75 -33.16 3.35
C LEU A 65 -1.23 -33.83 4.66
N GLU A 66 -2.47 -33.56 5.07
CA GLU A 66 -3.12 -34.25 6.20
C GLU A 66 -3.34 -35.71 5.93
N GLY A 67 -3.81 -36.06 4.73
CA GLY A 67 -3.98 -37.44 4.29
C GLY A 67 -2.67 -38.22 4.24
N ALA A 68 -1.56 -37.54 3.97
CA ALA A 68 -0.21 -38.10 4.03
C ALA A 68 0.42 -38.11 5.44
N GLY A 69 -0.27 -37.61 6.48
CA GLY A 69 0.20 -37.57 7.86
C GLY A 69 1.29 -36.48 8.12
N LEU A 70 1.51 -35.54 7.19
CA LEU A 70 2.61 -34.58 7.27
C LEU A 70 2.29 -33.31 8.08
N THR A 71 1.06 -33.15 8.57
CA THR A 71 0.64 -31.96 9.33
C THR A 71 0.79 -32.09 10.84
N GLN A 72 1.07 -33.31 11.36
CA GLN A 72 1.24 -33.57 12.81
C GLN A 72 2.73 -33.71 13.14
N PRO A 73 3.35 -32.77 13.89
CA PRO A 73 4.78 -32.82 14.21
C PRO A 73 5.18 -34.04 15.08
N GLU A 74 4.23 -34.69 15.74
CA GLU A 74 4.50 -35.86 16.59
C GLU A 74 4.68 -37.17 15.80
N VAL A 75 4.31 -37.22 14.53
CA VAL A 75 4.26 -38.47 13.74
C VAL A 75 5.37 -38.50 12.65
N LEU A 76 6.19 -37.49 12.54
CA LEU A 76 7.25 -37.39 11.51
C LEU A 76 8.33 -38.49 11.53
N GLY A 77 8.29 -39.42 12.47
CA GLY A 77 9.26 -40.52 12.61
C GLY A 77 8.77 -41.90 12.17
N GLU A 78 7.45 -42.14 12.00
CA GLU A 78 6.90 -43.50 11.79
C GLU A 78 5.98 -43.68 10.56
N VAL A 79 5.63 -42.61 9.83
CA VAL A 79 4.75 -42.76 8.68
C VAL A 79 5.60 -43.01 7.43
N ALA A 80 5.48 -44.23 6.89
CA ALA A 80 5.98 -44.56 5.55
C ALA A 80 5.13 -43.81 4.52
N VAL A 81 5.52 -42.56 4.16
CA VAL A 81 4.84 -41.78 3.15
C VAL A 81 5.18 -42.38 1.77
N ASP A 82 4.17 -42.80 1.03
CA ASP A 82 4.36 -43.13 -0.38
C ASP A 82 4.63 -41.84 -1.17
N GLU A 83 5.93 -41.53 -1.33
CA GLU A 83 6.39 -40.32 -2.03
C GLU A 83 5.82 -40.21 -3.46
N VAL A 84 5.63 -41.33 -4.13
CA VAL A 84 5.11 -41.35 -5.50
C VAL A 84 3.62 -41.03 -5.54
N GLN A 85 2.87 -41.53 -4.57
CA GLN A 85 1.44 -41.21 -4.45
C GLN A 85 1.25 -39.76 -4.01
N LEU A 86 2.00 -39.29 -3.02
CA LEU A 86 1.97 -37.88 -2.57
C LEU A 86 2.29 -36.92 -3.74
N ALA A 87 3.33 -37.21 -4.54
CA ALA A 87 3.67 -36.40 -5.69
C ALA A 87 2.54 -36.36 -6.74
N LYS A 88 1.86 -37.49 -6.98
CA LYS A 88 0.70 -37.52 -7.88
C LYS A 88 -0.47 -36.70 -7.35
N ASP A 89 -0.75 -36.78 -6.06
CA ASP A 89 -1.85 -36.06 -5.44
C ASP A 89 -1.58 -34.54 -5.45
N ILE A 90 -0.34 -34.11 -5.20
CA ILE A 90 0.07 -32.70 -5.33
C ILE A 90 -0.08 -32.22 -6.78
N LEU A 91 0.36 -33.02 -7.78
CA LEU A 91 0.19 -32.70 -9.18
C LEU A 91 -1.29 -32.59 -9.59
N ALA A 92 -2.14 -33.47 -9.10
CA ALA A 92 -3.58 -33.42 -9.34
C ALA A 92 -4.22 -32.15 -8.77
N VAL A 93 -3.80 -31.72 -7.56
CA VAL A 93 -4.23 -30.42 -6.98
C VAL A 93 -3.76 -29.24 -7.83
N GLN A 94 -2.53 -29.28 -8.34
CA GLN A 94 -2.00 -28.25 -9.21
C GLN A 94 -2.74 -28.18 -10.55
N GLU A 95 -3.03 -29.31 -11.21
CA GLU A 95 -3.80 -29.36 -12.45
C GLU A 95 -5.23 -28.85 -12.24
N SER A 96 -5.88 -29.23 -11.12
CA SER A 96 -7.22 -28.72 -10.79
C SER A 96 -7.20 -27.21 -10.60
N TYR A 97 -6.19 -26.67 -9.92
CA TYR A 97 -6.03 -25.23 -9.73
C TYR A 97 -5.86 -24.48 -11.06
N LEU A 98 -5.03 -25.00 -11.97
CA LEU A 98 -4.86 -24.40 -13.29
C LEU A 98 -6.17 -24.40 -14.11
N THR A 99 -6.96 -25.47 -13.99
CA THR A 99 -8.28 -25.55 -14.62
C THR A 99 -9.26 -24.55 -14.02
N ASP A 100 -9.30 -24.44 -12.69
CA ASP A 100 -10.14 -23.47 -11.98
C ASP A 100 -9.76 -22.03 -12.37
N VAL A 101 -8.45 -21.71 -12.45
CA VAL A 101 -7.95 -20.40 -12.92
C VAL A 101 -8.35 -20.12 -14.37
N GLN A 102 -8.22 -21.11 -15.27
CA GLN A 102 -8.62 -20.92 -16.68
C GLN A 102 -10.13 -20.67 -16.82
N THR A 103 -10.95 -21.39 -16.07
CA THR A 103 -12.41 -21.23 -16.07
C THR A 103 -12.78 -19.85 -15.50
N PHE A 104 -12.19 -19.47 -14.37
CA PHE A 104 -12.37 -18.15 -13.75
C PHE A 104 -12.00 -17.01 -14.71
N LEU A 105 -10.86 -17.12 -15.39
CA LEU A 105 -10.43 -16.11 -16.36
C LEU A 105 -11.35 -16.05 -17.59
N LYS A 106 -11.90 -17.16 -18.05
CA LYS A 106 -12.87 -17.16 -19.16
C LYS A 106 -14.18 -16.48 -18.77
N GLU A 107 -14.68 -16.74 -17.57
CA GLU A 107 -15.97 -16.22 -17.11
C GLU A 107 -15.88 -14.77 -16.57
N LYS A 108 -14.84 -14.47 -15.80
CA LYS A 108 -14.71 -13.22 -15.05
C LYS A 108 -13.58 -12.32 -15.55
N GLY A 109 -12.70 -12.82 -16.42
CA GLY A 109 -11.47 -12.12 -16.81
C GLY A 109 -11.71 -10.77 -17.47
N LEU A 110 -12.76 -10.63 -18.30
CA LEU A 110 -13.12 -9.34 -18.91
C LEU A 110 -13.54 -8.34 -17.85
N LEU A 111 -14.39 -8.74 -16.90
CA LEU A 111 -14.85 -7.90 -15.80
C LEU A 111 -13.68 -7.44 -14.94
N ILE A 112 -12.84 -8.39 -14.51
CA ILE A 112 -11.65 -8.10 -13.69
C ILE A 112 -10.69 -7.17 -14.44
N GLY A 113 -10.46 -7.43 -15.74
CA GLY A 113 -9.61 -6.59 -16.58
C GLY A 113 -10.11 -5.15 -16.68
N LEU A 114 -11.40 -4.93 -16.89
CA LEU A 114 -12.01 -3.61 -16.96
C LEU A 114 -11.94 -2.88 -15.61
N LEU A 115 -12.24 -3.56 -14.51
CA LEU A 115 -12.16 -3.00 -13.16
C LEU A 115 -10.71 -2.64 -12.80
N THR A 116 -9.77 -3.53 -13.06
CA THR A 116 -8.33 -3.28 -12.84
C THR A 116 -7.86 -2.09 -13.67
N LEU A 117 -8.28 -1.99 -14.92
CA LEU A 117 -7.97 -0.85 -15.78
C LEU A 117 -8.54 0.46 -15.21
N MET A 118 -9.78 0.44 -14.74
CA MET A 118 -10.43 1.59 -14.11
C MET A 118 -9.65 2.07 -12.87
N VAL A 119 -9.31 1.15 -11.96
CA VAL A 119 -8.54 1.48 -10.73
C VAL A 119 -7.15 1.99 -11.09
N THR A 120 -6.47 1.36 -12.07
CA THR A 120 -5.11 1.74 -12.50
C THR A 120 -5.09 3.12 -13.16
N LEU A 121 -6.13 3.51 -13.88
CA LEU A 121 -6.22 4.82 -14.53
C LEU A 121 -6.71 5.92 -13.59
N LEU A 122 -7.76 5.65 -12.80
CA LEU A 122 -8.39 6.68 -11.97
C LEU A 122 -7.72 6.82 -10.60
N GLY A 123 -7.26 5.72 -10.00
CA GLY A 123 -6.66 5.72 -8.66
C GLY A 123 -5.52 6.73 -8.51
N PRO A 124 -4.49 6.70 -9.38
CA PRO A 124 -3.35 7.62 -9.27
C PRO A 124 -3.73 9.09 -9.37
N VAL A 125 -4.68 9.44 -10.25
CA VAL A 125 -5.06 10.86 -10.44
C VAL A 125 -5.93 11.37 -9.30
N LEU A 126 -6.81 10.55 -8.75
CA LEU A 126 -7.60 10.92 -7.58
C LEU A 126 -6.73 11.02 -6.33
N ASN A 127 -5.71 10.15 -6.21
CA ASN A 127 -4.70 10.27 -5.16
C ASN A 127 -3.89 11.58 -5.29
N LEU A 128 -3.54 12.01 -6.51
CA LEU A 128 -2.96 13.35 -6.73
C LEU A 128 -3.90 14.46 -6.23
N GLY A 129 -5.20 14.31 -6.44
CA GLY A 129 -6.22 15.22 -5.93
C GLY A 129 -6.21 15.29 -4.40
N LEU A 130 -6.14 14.15 -3.72
CA LEU A 130 -6.06 14.06 -2.26
C LEU A 130 -4.78 14.70 -1.72
N ILE A 131 -3.62 14.41 -2.33
CA ILE A 131 -2.34 15.02 -1.95
C ILE A 131 -2.39 16.54 -2.13
N ASN A 132 -2.95 17.01 -3.25
CA ASN A 132 -3.13 18.44 -3.50
C ASN A 132 -4.02 19.11 -2.44
N ALA A 133 -5.13 18.47 -2.04
CA ALA A 133 -5.98 18.96 -0.96
C ALA A 133 -5.23 19.05 0.38
N ASN A 134 -4.43 18.02 0.72
CA ASN A 134 -3.61 18.04 1.92
C ASN A 134 -2.56 19.16 1.90
N LEU A 135 -1.93 19.43 0.74
CA LEU A 135 -0.99 20.55 0.60
C LEU A 135 -1.69 21.91 0.76
N HIS A 136 -2.93 22.06 0.24
CA HIS A 136 -3.73 23.28 0.45
C HIS A 136 -4.10 23.46 1.92
N ALA A 137 -4.52 22.39 2.61
CA ALA A 137 -4.82 22.42 4.04
C ALA A 137 -3.62 22.87 4.88
N LEU A 138 -2.42 22.32 4.59
CA LEU A 138 -1.18 22.71 5.27
C LEU A 138 -0.79 24.17 5.01
N ARG A 139 -1.05 24.67 3.81
CA ARG A 139 -0.77 26.07 3.42
C ARG A 139 -1.89 27.03 3.82
N LYS A 140 -2.90 26.56 4.57
CA LYS A 140 -4.08 27.33 4.98
C LYS A 140 -4.79 28.03 3.80
N LYS A 141 -4.76 27.43 2.61
CA LYS A 141 -5.47 27.93 1.44
C LYS A 141 -6.89 27.38 1.44
N GLU A 142 -7.85 28.24 1.11
CA GLU A 142 -9.22 27.80 0.90
C GLU A 142 -9.31 26.83 -0.27
N PHE A 143 -10.11 25.79 -0.13
CA PHE A 143 -10.36 24.82 -1.19
C PHE A 143 -11.73 24.15 -0.99
N THR A 144 -12.27 23.64 -2.08
CA THR A 144 -13.53 22.88 -2.11
C THR A 144 -13.23 21.42 -2.43
N ALA A 145 -14.15 20.51 -2.14
CA ALA A 145 -14.01 19.09 -2.49
C ALA A 145 -13.73 18.85 -3.99
N ALA A 146 -14.20 19.76 -4.87
CA ALA A 146 -13.88 19.72 -6.29
C ALA A 146 -12.37 19.78 -6.63
N ILE A 147 -11.51 20.15 -5.66
CA ILE A 147 -10.05 20.15 -5.86
C ILE A 147 -9.51 18.74 -6.18
N ALA A 148 -10.18 17.68 -5.70
CA ALA A 148 -9.86 16.30 -6.04
C ALA A 148 -9.93 16.07 -7.57
N LEU A 149 -10.94 16.64 -8.21
CA LEU A 149 -11.18 16.50 -9.65
C LEU A 149 -10.34 17.48 -10.48
N SER A 150 -9.78 18.51 -9.87
CA SER A 150 -8.95 19.53 -10.58
C SER A 150 -7.72 18.91 -11.26
N ARG A 151 -7.26 17.75 -10.77
CA ARG A 151 -6.09 17.02 -11.31
C ARG A 151 -6.45 16.00 -12.40
N MET A 152 -7.73 15.81 -12.74
CA MET A 152 -8.18 14.85 -13.77
C MET A 152 -7.53 15.07 -15.13
N LYS A 153 -7.26 16.33 -15.51
CA LYS A 153 -6.56 16.66 -16.76
C LYS A 153 -5.12 16.11 -16.83
N TYR A 154 -4.55 15.66 -15.71
CA TYR A 154 -3.19 15.11 -15.64
C TYR A 154 -3.17 13.59 -15.50
N ILE A 155 -4.27 12.90 -15.86
CA ILE A 155 -4.39 11.43 -15.73
C ILE A 155 -3.20 10.69 -16.38
N LEU A 156 -2.82 11.05 -17.60
CA LEU A 156 -1.70 10.42 -18.30
C LEU A 156 -0.36 10.65 -17.58
N LYS A 157 -0.18 11.84 -16.97
CA LYS A 157 1.03 12.10 -16.17
C LYS A 157 1.03 11.31 -14.85
N ALA A 158 -0.12 11.19 -14.19
CA ALA A 158 -0.25 10.43 -12.96
C ALA A 158 0.06 8.95 -13.19
N VAL A 159 -0.58 8.34 -14.18
CA VAL A 159 -0.35 6.94 -14.59
C VAL A 159 1.09 6.75 -15.07
N GLY A 160 1.60 7.67 -15.90
CA GLY A 160 2.99 7.63 -16.38
C GLY A 160 4.03 7.73 -15.26
N LEU A 161 3.76 8.53 -14.22
CA LEU A 161 4.64 8.60 -13.04
C LEU A 161 4.60 7.29 -12.25
N MET A 162 3.41 6.74 -12.00
CA MET A 162 3.24 5.47 -11.33
C MET A 162 3.99 4.36 -12.05
N LEU A 163 3.81 4.25 -13.37
CA LEU A 163 4.51 3.25 -14.18
C LEU A 163 6.03 3.45 -14.16
N LEU A 164 6.50 4.69 -14.28
CA LEU A 164 7.94 5.01 -14.21
C LEU A 164 8.55 4.61 -12.87
N VAL A 165 7.85 4.87 -11.77
CA VAL A 165 8.29 4.48 -10.42
C VAL A 165 8.24 2.97 -10.27
N ALA A 166 7.16 2.31 -10.71
CA ALA A 166 7.02 0.85 -10.65
C ALA A 166 8.15 0.13 -11.40
N VAL A 167 8.45 0.54 -12.64
CA VAL A 167 9.57 -0.01 -13.42
C VAL A 167 10.90 0.19 -12.69
N ARG A 168 11.12 1.35 -12.08
CA ARG A 168 12.37 1.59 -11.33
C ARG A 168 12.48 0.76 -10.07
N VAL A 169 11.39 0.61 -9.32
CA VAL A 169 11.36 -0.28 -8.14
C VAL A 169 11.62 -1.72 -8.56
N PHE A 170 10.97 -2.18 -9.63
CA PHE A 170 11.19 -3.51 -10.20
C PHE A 170 12.66 -3.76 -10.56
N LEU A 171 13.32 -2.80 -11.23
CA LEU A 171 14.74 -2.89 -11.56
C LEU A 171 15.64 -3.02 -10.30
N TRP A 172 15.26 -2.39 -9.18
CA TRP A 172 15.97 -2.54 -7.91
C TRP A 172 15.75 -3.92 -7.28
N MET A 173 14.64 -4.62 -7.58
CA MET A 173 14.36 -5.97 -7.08
C MET A 173 15.08 -7.07 -7.88
N LEU A 174 15.58 -6.79 -9.10
CA LEU A 174 16.25 -7.78 -9.96
C LEU A 174 17.38 -8.56 -9.29
N PRO A 175 18.29 -7.97 -8.46
CA PRO A 175 19.33 -8.75 -7.80
C PRO A 175 18.77 -9.84 -6.88
N GLY A 176 17.70 -9.54 -6.13
CA GLY A 176 17.03 -10.54 -5.31
C GLY A 176 16.35 -11.63 -6.13
N MET A 177 15.71 -11.26 -7.25
CA MET A 177 15.14 -12.23 -8.20
C MET A 177 16.21 -13.13 -8.82
N ALA A 178 17.38 -12.58 -9.17
CA ALA A 178 18.48 -13.37 -9.71
C ALA A 178 19.00 -14.41 -8.70
N LEU A 179 19.10 -14.05 -7.41
CA LEU A 179 19.47 -14.98 -6.34
C LEU A 179 18.43 -16.11 -6.18
N THR A 180 17.14 -15.77 -6.23
CA THR A 180 16.05 -16.76 -6.14
C THR A 180 16.04 -17.70 -7.34
N LEU A 181 16.30 -17.19 -8.54
CA LEU A 181 16.42 -18.02 -9.74
C LEU A 181 17.66 -18.90 -9.72
N ALA A 182 18.81 -18.42 -9.18
CA ALA A 182 20.02 -19.21 -9.03
C ALA A 182 19.81 -20.44 -8.13
N ALA A 183 18.86 -20.39 -7.20
CA ALA A 183 18.49 -21.52 -6.35
C ALA A 183 17.99 -22.74 -7.14
N LEU A 184 17.46 -22.56 -8.35
CA LEU A 184 16.98 -23.65 -9.21
C LEU A 184 18.11 -24.53 -9.78
N PHE A 185 19.37 -24.09 -9.69
CA PHE A 185 20.54 -24.74 -10.32
C PHE A 185 21.53 -25.34 -9.32
N VAL A 186 21.16 -25.43 -8.02
CA VAL A 186 22.04 -25.88 -6.94
C VAL A 186 21.37 -26.94 -6.08
N ASP A 187 22.15 -27.60 -5.21
CA ASP A 187 21.67 -28.60 -4.27
C ASP A 187 20.64 -28.03 -3.28
N LEU A 188 19.71 -28.87 -2.80
CA LEU A 188 18.56 -28.48 -1.98
C LEU A 188 18.91 -27.60 -0.77
N ASN A 189 20.00 -27.92 -0.05
CA ASN A 189 20.44 -27.13 1.10
C ASN A 189 20.88 -25.71 0.70
N LEU A 190 21.67 -25.59 -0.36
CA LEU A 190 22.13 -24.32 -0.88
C LEU A 190 20.98 -23.55 -1.58
N ALA A 191 20.08 -24.26 -2.25
CA ALA A 191 18.87 -23.70 -2.86
C ALA A 191 18.00 -22.98 -1.83
N THR A 192 17.73 -23.63 -0.69
CA THR A 192 16.94 -23.03 0.41
C THR A 192 17.60 -21.75 0.93
N LEU A 193 18.92 -21.76 1.12
CA LEU A 193 19.67 -20.59 1.56
C LEU A 193 19.61 -19.44 0.57
N LEU A 194 19.78 -19.74 -0.73
CA LEU A 194 19.69 -18.75 -1.82
C LEU A 194 18.27 -18.18 -1.99
N MET A 195 17.23 -19.00 -1.83
CA MET A 195 15.85 -18.55 -1.87
C MET A 195 15.56 -17.56 -0.72
N ILE A 196 15.96 -17.89 0.51
CA ILE A 196 15.75 -17.01 1.66
C ILE A 196 16.55 -15.71 1.48
N ALA A 197 17.83 -15.80 1.10
CA ALA A 197 18.67 -14.64 0.86
C ALA A 197 18.13 -13.77 -0.29
N GLY A 198 17.67 -14.38 -1.38
CA GLY A 198 17.03 -13.69 -2.51
C GLY A 198 15.76 -12.96 -2.12
N MET A 199 14.88 -13.64 -1.35
CA MET A 199 13.64 -13.03 -0.86
C MET A 199 13.91 -11.83 0.07
N ILE A 200 14.85 -11.99 1.03
CA ILE A 200 15.25 -10.89 1.92
C ILE A 200 15.84 -9.73 1.11
N THR A 201 16.73 -10.01 0.16
CA THR A 201 17.33 -9.01 -0.71
C THR A 201 16.26 -8.27 -1.51
N MET A 202 15.31 -8.99 -2.10
CA MET A 202 14.19 -8.41 -2.87
C MET A 202 13.34 -7.47 -2.01
N ILE A 203 12.98 -7.88 -0.79
CA ILE A 203 12.20 -7.07 0.15
C ILE A 203 12.97 -5.82 0.55
N VAL A 204 14.23 -5.95 0.97
CA VAL A 204 15.05 -4.82 1.42
C VAL A 204 15.27 -3.81 0.28
N MET A 205 15.64 -4.29 -0.91
CA MET A 205 15.86 -3.43 -2.08
C MET A 205 14.56 -2.77 -2.54
N GLY A 206 13.43 -3.48 -2.51
CA GLY A 206 12.11 -2.94 -2.82
C GLY A 206 11.70 -1.82 -1.86
N ILE A 207 11.85 -2.04 -0.55
CA ILE A 207 11.57 -1.01 0.47
C ILE A 207 12.48 0.21 0.26
N MET A 208 13.79 0.01 0.10
CA MET A 208 14.73 1.12 -0.11
C MET A 208 14.41 1.94 -1.38
N ALA A 209 14.00 1.27 -2.45
CA ALA A 209 13.59 1.91 -3.70
C ALA A 209 12.27 2.68 -3.53
N SER A 210 11.28 2.09 -2.84
CA SER A 210 10.00 2.73 -2.57
C SER A 210 10.17 4.04 -1.81
N TYR A 211 10.96 4.05 -0.75
CA TYR A 211 11.29 5.28 -0.01
C TYR A 211 12.03 6.31 -0.87
N ARG A 212 12.91 5.87 -1.77
CA ARG A 212 13.63 6.77 -2.67
C ARG A 212 12.71 7.57 -3.59
N TYR A 213 11.58 6.97 -4.00
CA TYR A 213 10.63 7.55 -4.94
C TYR A 213 9.33 8.04 -4.28
N ALA A 214 9.18 7.90 -2.96
CA ALA A 214 7.95 8.19 -2.24
C ALA A 214 7.41 9.62 -2.45
N LEU A 215 8.30 10.62 -2.54
CA LEU A 215 7.91 12.01 -2.71
C LEU A 215 7.64 12.42 -4.17
N ALA A 216 7.89 11.55 -5.16
CA ALA A 216 7.70 11.90 -6.57
C ALA A 216 6.25 12.30 -6.89
N VAL A 217 5.27 11.64 -6.25
CA VAL A 217 3.85 11.93 -6.40
C VAL A 217 3.50 13.30 -5.81
N TYR A 218 4.11 13.66 -4.66
CA TYR A 218 3.94 14.96 -4.02
C TYR A 218 4.47 16.10 -4.89
N VAL A 219 5.64 15.92 -5.54
CA VAL A 219 6.19 16.88 -6.50
C VAL A 219 5.23 17.08 -7.68
N LEU A 220 4.65 16.01 -8.23
CA LEU A 220 3.69 16.10 -9.33
C LEU A 220 2.37 16.74 -8.88
N ALA A 221 1.91 16.47 -7.65
CA ALA A 221 0.71 17.09 -7.11
C ALA A 221 0.87 18.60 -6.91
N ASP A 222 2.04 19.04 -6.47
CA ASP A 222 2.36 20.45 -6.25
C ASP A 222 2.59 21.20 -7.58
N GLU A 223 3.45 20.66 -8.43
CA GLU A 223 3.84 21.24 -9.71
C GLU A 223 3.47 20.32 -10.90
N PRO A 224 2.21 20.32 -11.38
CA PRO A 224 1.76 19.39 -12.43
C PRO A 224 2.39 19.64 -13.82
N SER A 225 2.99 20.81 -14.04
CA SER A 225 3.72 21.12 -15.27
C SER A 225 5.05 20.38 -15.39
N THR A 226 5.62 19.94 -14.25
CA THR A 226 6.94 19.30 -14.16
C THR A 226 6.99 17.99 -14.96
N LYS A 227 8.14 17.71 -15.60
CA LYS A 227 8.38 16.46 -16.32
C LYS A 227 8.52 15.29 -15.35
N LEU A 228 8.00 14.10 -15.71
CA LEU A 228 8.01 12.92 -14.85
C LEU A 228 9.40 12.54 -14.31
N ARG A 229 10.42 12.61 -15.18
CA ARG A 229 11.82 12.34 -14.78
C ARG A 229 12.34 13.33 -13.73
N GLN A 230 11.90 14.59 -13.80
CA GLN A 230 12.27 15.62 -12.82
C GLN A 230 11.58 15.38 -11.48
N CYS A 231 10.30 14.96 -11.47
CA CYS A 231 9.59 14.58 -10.24
C CYS A 231 10.36 13.47 -9.49
N VAL A 232 10.77 12.42 -10.21
CA VAL A 232 11.53 11.32 -9.63
C VAL A 232 12.92 11.77 -9.18
N ARG A 233 13.62 12.60 -9.95
CA ARG A 233 14.94 13.13 -9.58
C ARG A 233 14.85 13.98 -8.31
N ARG A 234 13.87 14.89 -8.23
CA ARG A 234 13.64 15.75 -7.05
C ARG A 234 13.32 14.92 -5.80
N SER A 235 12.50 13.86 -5.94
CA SER A 235 12.26 12.89 -4.87
C SER A 235 13.57 12.24 -4.39
N CYS A 236 14.41 11.76 -5.32
CA CYS A 236 15.71 11.17 -4.98
C CYS A 236 16.64 12.12 -4.24
N GLU A 237 16.68 13.39 -4.65
CA GLU A 237 17.52 14.43 -4.04
C GLU A 237 17.06 14.72 -2.60
N VAL A 238 15.76 14.91 -2.38
CA VAL A 238 15.18 15.14 -1.04
C VAL A 238 15.35 13.94 -0.14
N MET A 239 15.10 12.73 -0.64
CA MET A 239 15.17 11.50 0.14
C MET A 239 16.59 10.99 0.40
N HIS A 240 17.61 11.63 -0.16
CA HIS A 240 19.01 11.23 -0.04
C HIS A 240 19.43 11.36 1.42
N LYS A 241 19.36 11.09 2.39
CA LYS A 241 19.72 11.10 3.83
C LYS A 241 18.53 11.17 4.76
N ARG A 242 17.30 11.14 4.21
CA ARG A 242 16.07 11.34 4.97
C ARG A 242 15.10 10.16 4.92
N LYS A 243 15.53 9.04 4.31
CA LYS A 243 14.69 7.83 4.20
C LYS A 243 14.26 7.32 5.57
N PHE A 244 15.15 7.35 6.55
CA PHE A 244 14.88 6.88 7.90
C PHE A 244 13.88 7.78 8.63
N GLU A 245 13.88 9.08 8.36
CA GLU A 245 12.91 10.01 8.96
C GLU A 245 11.49 9.72 8.44
N LEU A 246 11.33 9.49 7.11
CA LEU A 246 10.04 9.10 6.54
C LEU A 246 9.61 7.71 7.03
N PHE A 247 10.53 6.76 7.09
CA PHE A 247 10.29 5.43 7.65
C PHE A 247 9.81 5.50 9.11
N SER A 248 10.47 6.31 9.94
CA SER A 248 10.06 6.53 11.34
C SER A 248 8.66 7.16 11.44
N LEU A 249 8.33 8.07 10.49
CA LEU A 249 6.99 8.65 10.41
C LEU A 249 5.95 7.57 10.09
N GLU A 250 6.19 6.71 9.10
CA GLU A 250 5.28 5.65 8.70
C GLU A 250 5.10 4.57 9.77
N ILE A 251 6.20 4.14 10.41
CA ILE A 251 6.12 3.20 11.56
C ILE A 251 5.22 3.75 12.66
N SER A 252 5.24 5.06 12.89
CA SER A 252 4.38 5.67 13.91
C SER A 252 2.88 5.54 13.62
N PHE A 253 2.50 5.19 12.39
CA PHE A 253 1.11 4.90 12.00
C PHE A 253 0.78 3.40 11.99
N ILE A 254 1.79 2.51 11.97
CA ILE A 254 1.56 1.04 11.98
C ILE A 254 0.78 0.63 13.22
N GLY A 255 1.09 1.21 14.39
CA GLY A 255 0.34 0.94 15.62
C GLY A 255 -1.15 1.27 15.50
N TRP A 256 -1.49 2.35 14.81
CA TRP A 256 -2.89 2.72 14.55
C TRP A 256 -3.56 1.74 13.56
N SER A 257 -2.84 1.30 12.53
CA SER A 257 -3.36 0.30 11.59
C SER A 257 -3.63 -1.04 12.28
N LEU A 258 -2.71 -1.49 13.13
CA LEU A 258 -2.90 -2.71 13.93
C LEU A 258 -4.08 -2.58 14.89
N LEU A 259 -4.22 -1.43 15.56
CA LEU A 259 -5.36 -1.17 16.44
C LEU A 259 -6.67 -1.22 15.67
N LEU A 260 -6.74 -0.63 14.47
CA LEU A 260 -7.93 -0.70 13.62
C LEU A 260 -8.28 -2.13 13.23
N THR A 261 -7.29 -2.95 12.88
CA THR A 261 -7.51 -4.37 12.55
C THR A 261 -8.05 -5.13 13.75
N LEU A 262 -7.52 -4.89 14.96
CA LEU A 262 -8.02 -5.50 16.20
C LEU A 262 -9.46 -5.06 16.51
N VAL A 263 -9.75 -3.77 16.39
CA VAL A 263 -11.10 -3.24 16.60
C VAL A 263 -12.07 -3.83 15.59
N GLN A 264 -11.66 -3.96 14.32
CA GLN A 264 -12.48 -4.57 13.27
C GLN A 264 -12.82 -6.02 13.61
N SER A 265 -11.86 -6.84 14.03
CA SER A 265 -12.12 -8.23 14.41
C SER A 265 -13.09 -8.36 15.60
N MET A 266 -13.09 -7.40 16.51
CA MET A 266 -14.06 -7.35 17.61
C MET A 266 -15.47 -6.91 17.12
N LEU A 267 -15.52 -5.99 16.17
CA LEU A 267 -16.78 -5.48 15.62
C LEU A 267 -17.49 -6.47 14.70
N ASP A 268 -16.77 -7.43 14.12
CA ASP A 268 -17.35 -8.48 13.28
C ASP A 268 -18.43 -9.30 14.05
N SER A 269 -18.30 -9.36 15.39
CA SER A 269 -19.30 -9.99 16.27
C SER A 269 -20.64 -9.24 16.32
N PHE A 270 -20.68 -7.94 15.97
CA PHE A 270 -21.89 -7.12 15.96
C PHE A 270 -22.63 -7.12 14.62
N GLY A 271 -22.06 -7.77 13.62
CA GLY A 271 -22.60 -7.92 12.28
C GLY A 271 -21.77 -7.25 11.19
N PRO A 272 -21.74 -7.86 10.00
CA PRO A 272 -20.80 -7.48 8.93
C PRO A 272 -21.01 -6.04 8.41
N VAL A 273 -22.25 -5.55 8.38
CA VAL A 273 -22.55 -4.21 7.87
C VAL A 273 -22.01 -3.12 8.79
N ILE A 274 -22.13 -3.31 10.11
CA ILE A 274 -21.64 -2.33 11.11
C ILE A 274 -20.12 -2.32 11.10
N SER A 275 -19.49 -3.49 11.13
CA SER A 275 -18.04 -3.66 11.10
C SER A 275 -17.45 -3.02 9.83
N MET A 276 -17.99 -3.33 8.65
CA MET A 276 -17.52 -2.82 7.37
C MET A 276 -17.66 -1.29 7.26
N THR A 277 -18.79 -0.74 7.71
CA THR A 277 -19.03 0.71 7.64
C THR A 277 -18.07 1.47 8.55
N LEU A 278 -17.90 1.02 9.80
CA LEU A 278 -17.05 1.70 10.77
C LEU A 278 -15.58 1.60 10.39
N SER A 279 -15.14 0.42 9.92
CA SER A 279 -13.76 0.24 9.45
C SER A 279 -13.45 1.07 8.20
N MET A 280 -14.41 1.25 7.29
CA MET A 280 -14.28 2.13 6.13
C MET A 280 -14.02 3.59 6.56
N PHE A 281 -14.82 4.13 7.48
CA PHE A 281 -14.60 5.50 7.96
C PHE A 281 -13.29 5.66 8.71
N ALA A 282 -12.93 4.67 9.54
CA ALA A 282 -11.67 4.70 10.29
C ALA A 282 -10.45 4.62 9.36
N SER A 283 -10.50 3.79 8.33
CA SER A 283 -9.42 3.67 7.33
C SER A 283 -9.30 4.95 6.47
N LEU A 284 -10.40 5.56 6.07
CA LEU A 284 -10.39 6.85 5.37
C LEU A 284 -9.76 7.95 6.23
N PHE A 285 -10.14 8.02 7.52
CA PHE A 285 -9.53 8.96 8.45
C PHE A 285 -8.02 8.76 8.56
N LEU A 286 -7.58 7.50 8.74
CA LEU A 286 -6.16 7.17 8.84
C LEU A 286 -5.41 7.50 7.55
N THR A 287 -6.00 7.24 6.40
CA THR A 287 -5.44 7.57 5.07
C THR A 287 -5.23 9.08 4.92
N VAL A 288 -6.23 9.89 5.26
CA VAL A 288 -6.10 11.36 5.23
C VAL A 288 -5.01 11.83 6.18
N TYR A 289 -4.98 11.29 7.40
CA TYR A 289 -4.00 11.68 8.42
C TYR A 289 -2.57 11.33 8.00
N THR A 290 -2.35 10.11 7.50
CA THR A 290 -1.03 9.66 7.00
C THR A 290 -0.59 10.49 5.80
N SER A 291 -1.47 10.68 4.81
CA SER A 291 -1.19 11.47 3.62
C SER A 291 -0.89 12.94 3.95
N CYS A 292 -1.60 13.53 4.93
CA CYS A 292 -1.34 14.89 5.39
C CYS A 292 0.00 15.00 6.15
N ALA A 293 0.38 13.99 6.93
CA ALA A 293 1.67 13.95 7.62
C ALA A 293 2.85 13.81 6.63
N GLN A 294 2.68 12.99 5.59
CA GLN A 294 3.66 12.89 4.50
C GLN A 294 3.72 14.18 3.67
N ALA A 295 2.58 14.86 3.46
CA ALA A 295 2.55 16.17 2.81
C ALA A 295 3.30 17.24 3.64
N ALA A 296 3.18 17.20 4.98
CA ALA A 296 3.95 18.07 5.87
C ALA A 296 5.46 17.79 5.79
N PHE A 297 5.83 16.51 5.69
CA PHE A 297 7.21 16.10 5.45
C PHE A 297 7.74 16.63 4.10
N TYR A 298 6.95 16.48 3.04
CA TYR A 298 7.29 17.02 1.71
C TYR A 298 7.48 18.53 1.76
N GLN A 299 6.57 19.24 2.40
CA GLN A 299 6.62 20.71 2.49
C GLN A 299 7.86 21.21 3.22
N GLU A 300 8.27 20.56 4.32
CA GLU A 300 9.46 20.93 5.06
C GLU A 300 10.75 20.73 4.27
N TYR A 301 10.86 19.61 3.57
CA TYR A 301 12.13 19.19 2.99
C TYR A 301 12.29 19.44 1.49
N ALA A 302 11.20 19.54 0.76
CA ALA A 302 11.24 19.74 -0.70
C ALA A 302 10.96 21.19 -1.12
N VAL A 303 10.11 21.91 -0.36
CA VAL A 303 9.73 23.29 -0.67
C VAL A 303 10.52 24.30 0.16
N GLY A 304 11.11 23.86 1.28
CA GLY A 304 11.78 24.71 2.25
C GLY A 304 10.82 25.23 3.33
N LYS A 305 11.37 25.77 4.41
CA LYS A 305 10.59 26.27 5.55
C LYS A 305 9.58 27.31 5.08
N VAL A 306 8.32 26.93 4.98
CA VAL A 306 7.25 27.91 5.07
C VAL A 306 7.34 28.47 6.47
N GLU A 307 7.63 29.76 6.59
CA GLU A 307 7.57 30.46 7.88
C GLU A 307 6.19 30.22 8.47
N LEU A 308 6.14 29.35 9.47
CA LEU A 308 4.94 29.25 10.29
C LEU A 308 4.73 30.64 10.91
N PRO A 309 3.50 31.21 10.88
CA PRO A 309 3.24 32.43 11.61
C PRO A 309 3.75 32.25 13.04
N PRO A 310 4.37 33.26 13.64
CA PRO A 310 4.91 33.17 15.00
C PRO A 310 3.83 32.57 15.88
N GLN A 311 4.20 31.56 16.67
CA GLN A 311 3.32 31.03 17.70
C GLN A 311 2.82 32.21 18.49
N GLN A 312 1.52 32.51 18.42
CA GLN A 312 0.90 33.30 19.48
C GLN A 312 1.09 32.46 20.75
N ASP A 313 2.02 32.88 21.56
CA ASP A 313 2.17 32.38 22.93
C ASP A 313 0.79 32.50 23.57
N LEU A 314 0.13 31.37 23.75
CA LEU A 314 -1.08 31.34 24.56
C LEU A 314 -0.69 31.84 25.94
N PRO A 315 -1.38 32.81 26.51
CA PRO A 315 -1.08 33.30 27.84
C PRO A 315 -1.16 32.14 28.84
N PRO A 316 -0.29 32.12 29.86
CA PRO A 316 -0.16 31.00 30.81
C PRO A 316 -1.39 30.75 31.69
N GLU A 317 -2.49 31.45 31.46
CA GLU A 317 -3.70 31.38 32.30
C GLU A 317 -4.69 30.26 31.96
N GLU A 318 -4.47 29.44 30.92
CA GLU A 318 -5.38 28.31 30.61
C GLU A 318 -4.81 26.93 31.01
N LEU A 319 -3.84 26.89 31.90
CA LEU A 319 -3.27 25.63 32.45
C LEU A 319 -3.56 25.48 33.98
N ALA A 320 -4.64 26.08 34.48
CA ALA A 320 -5.09 25.84 35.86
C ALA A 320 -6.36 24.98 35.86
#